data_9d084fb32ebe2168dfbe816cbc2b664e
#
_entry.id   9d084fb32ebe2168dfbe816cbc2b664e
#
_cell.length_a   1.000
_cell.length_b   1.000
_cell.length_c   1.000
_cell.angle_alpha   90.00
_cell.angle_beta   90.00
_cell.angle_gamma   90.00
#
_symmetry.space_group_name_H-M   'P 1'
#
loop_
_entity.id
_entity.type
_entity.pdbx_description
1 polymer ?
#
loop_
_entity_poly.entity_id
_entity_poly.type
_entity_poly.pdbx_seq_one_letter_code
_entity_poly.pdbx_strand_id
1 'polypeptide(L)'
;MTILVTGATGTIGRIVVDRLLRAGQHVRALTRNPATAALPDGVELVAGDISDAPAALDGVDGAYYLAGLLDPDPGRAAEQAAAFAGQAVTSGLTRIVTLTSVAVTVRRPGSYEMLRQVEQAIEASGLRWTHVRPGEFAINKLDMWGESIRTEGVVRSAFPDALGVPIHEADIAEVAVAALVQDGHAGKAYSLSGPQALSHREQAAAIGEGLGRSLRFEALTYGQARSSYITAGMPCDIAEYLLGYQAEYAEEPPPVLPDVERVLGKPGRTLAQWATDHRADLTQDS
;
A
#
# COMPACT_ATOMS: atom_id res chain seq x y z
N MET A 1 6.13 -2.04 23.53
CA MET A 1 4.95 -1.19 23.22
C MET A 1 3.86 -2.08 22.68
N THR A 2 2.61 -1.75 22.98
CA THR A 2 1.44 -2.38 22.33
C THR A 2 1.01 -1.53 21.14
N ILE A 3 0.99 -2.10 19.96
CA ILE A 3 0.65 -1.40 18.72
C ILE A 3 -0.64 -1.97 18.14
N LEU A 4 -1.64 -1.12 17.96
CA LEU A 4 -2.87 -1.48 17.24
C LEU A 4 -2.63 -1.41 15.73
N VAL A 5 -3.02 -2.46 15.01
CA VAL A 5 -2.98 -2.50 13.54
C VAL A 5 -4.40 -2.63 13.01
N THR A 6 -4.89 -1.60 12.33
CA THR A 6 -6.11 -1.68 11.53
C THR A 6 -5.78 -2.21 10.14
N GLY A 7 -6.72 -2.88 9.48
CA GLY A 7 -6.44 -3.52 8.19
C GLY A 7 -5.36 -4.62 8.26
N ALA A 8 -5.16 -5.22 9.41
CA ALA A 8 -4.11 -6.21 9.70
C ALA A 8 -4.16 -7.46 8.78
N THR A 9 -5.30 -7.79 8.21
CA THR A 9 -5.48 -8.91 7.28
C THR A 9 -5.22 -8.56 5.81
N GLY A 10 -5.01 -7.27 5.51
CA GLY A 10 -4.69 -6.80 4.15
C GLY A 10 -3.20 -6.95 3.82
N THR A 11 -2.84 -6.68 2.57
CA THR A 11 -1.48 -6.84 2.02
C THR A 11 -0.41 -6.13 2.86
N ILE A 12 -0.56 -4.84 3.08
CA ILE A 12 0.43 -4.06 3.88
C ILE A 12 0.30 -4.40 5.37
N GLY A 13 -0.93 -4.51 5.88
CA GLY A 13 -1.19 -4.78 7.30
C GLY A 13 -0.54 -6.06 7.81
N ARG A 14 -0.59 -7.16 7.03
CA ARG A 14 0.08 -8.43 7.38
C ARG A 14 1.59 -8.26 7.53
N ILE A 15 2.21 -7.50 6.64
CA ILE A 15 3.66 -7.24 6.70
C ILE A 15 3.99 -6.34 7.89
N VAL A 16 3.17 -5.32 8.18
CA VAL A 16 3.31 -4.47 9.37
C VAL A 16 3.25 -5.32 10.64
N VAL A 17 2.26 -6.23 10.74
CA VAL A 17 2.14 -7.17 11.88
C VAL A 17 3.40 -8.00 12.03
N ASP A 18 3.88 -8.66 10.97
CA ASP A 18 5.09 -9.49 11.00
C ASP A 18 6.32 -8.68 11.45
N ARG A 19 6.50 -7.48 10.89
CA ARG A 19 7.64 -6.63 11.23
C ARG A 19 7.59 -6.11 12.66
N LEU A 20 6.41 -5.77 13.19
CA LEU A 20 6.24 -5.35 14.58
C LEU A 20 6.55 -6.50 15.55
N LEU A 21 6.06 -7.70 15.28
CA LEU A 21 6.39 -8.89 16.08
C LEU A 21 7.90 -9.16 16.11
N ARG A 22 8.57 -9.11 14.94
CA ARG A 22 10.04 -9.26 14.85
C ARG A 22 10.80 -8.15 15.55
N ALA A 23 10.22 -6.96 15.67
CA ALA A 23 10.77 -5.86 16.46
C ALA A 23 10.47 -5.98 17.96
N GLY A 24 9.92 -7.12 18.43
CA GLY A 24 9.61 -7.36 19.82
C GLY A 24 8.43 -6.54 20.36
N GLN A 25 7.55 -6.05 19.50
CA GLN A 25 6.37 -5.31 19.91
C GLN A 25 5.20 -6.26 20.18
N HIS A 26 4.33 -5.89 21.11
CA HIS A 26 3.02 -6.53 21.25
C HIS A 26 2.09 -5.98 20.17
N VAL A 27 1.44 -6.86 19.41
CA VAL A 27 0.57 -6.47 18.31
C VAL A 27 -0.86 -6.84 18.62
N ARG A 28 -1.73 -5.85 18.56
CA ARG A 28 -3.18 -6.01 18.60
C ARG A 28 -3.75 -5.71 17.21
N ALA A 29 -4.55 -6.61 16.67
CA ALA A 29 -5.17 -6.47 15.35
C ALA A 29 -6.67 -6.27 15.50
N LEU A 30 -7.19 -5.15 14.98
CA LEU A 30 -8.62 -4.92 14.84
C LEU A 30 -9.11 -5.58 13.56
N THR A 31 -10.07 -6.48 13.66
CA THR A 31 -10.64 -7.17 12.50
C THR A 31 -12.13 -7.44 12.71
N ARG A 32 -12.91 -7.36 11.63
CA ARG A 32 -14.35 -7.69 11.65
C ARG A 32 -14.60 -9.19 11.82
N ASN A 33 -13.64 -10.02 11.45
CA ASN A 33 -13.77 -11.48 11.58
C ASN A 33 -12.48 -12.13 12.11
N PRO A 34 -12.31 -12.22 13.44
CA PRO A 34 -11.13 -12.83 14.04
C PRO A 34 -10.94 -14.30 13.66
N ALA A 35 -12.00 -15.04 13.44
CA ALA A 35 -11.94 -16.48 13.14
C ALA A 35 -11.25 -16.79 11.79
N THR A 36 -11.26 -15.84 10.85
CA THR A 36 -10.66 -16.00 9.52
C THR A 36 -9.44 -15.09 9.29
N ALA A 37 -8.95 -14.41 10.32
CA ALA A 37 -7.89 -13.43 10.19
C ALA A 37 -6.56 -14.04 9.69
N ALA A 38 -6.27 -15.30 10.05
CA ALA A 38 -5.06 -16.04 9.66
C ALA A 38 -3.79 -15.20 9.85
N LEU A 39 -3.65 -14.57 11.03
CA LEU A 39 -2.47 -13.82 11.44
C LEU A 39 -1.50 -14.71 12.22
N PRO A 40 -0.22 -14.35 12.34
CA PRO A 40 0.77 -15.12 13.12
C PRO A 40 0.37 -15.30 14.58
N ASP A 41 0.86 -16.37 15.20
CA ASP A 41 0.75 -16.58 16.63
C ASP A 41 1.36 -15.40 17.41
N GLY A 42 0.74 -15.06 18.56
CA GLY A 42 1.17 -13.94 19.39
C GLY A 42 0.51 -12.60 19.05
N VAL A 43 -0.35 -12.55 18.02
CA VAL A 43 -1.20 -11.37 17.75
C VAL A 43 -2.47 -11.45 18.59
N GLU A 44 -2.76 -10.39 19.34
CA GLU A 44 -4.04 -10.23 20.04
C GLU A 44 -5.12 -9.81 19.03
N LEU A 45 -6.16 -10.63 18.88
CA LEU A 45 -7.25 -10.33 17.94
C LEU A 45 -8.42 -9.68 18.69
N VAL A 46 -8.85 -8.50 18.23
CA VAL A 46 -10.03 -7.80 18.72
C VAL A 46 -11.06 -7.72 17.61
N ALA A 47 -12.26 -8.22 17.88
CA ALA A 47 -13.38 -8.10 16.98
C ALA A 47 -13.95 -6.69 17.02
N GLY A 48 -14.10 -6.04 15.87
CA GLY A 48 -14.68 -4.71 15.81
C GLY A 48 -14.53 -4.05 14.45
N ASP A 49 -15.12 -2.87 14.34
CA ASP A 49 -14.99 -1.98 13.21
C ASP A 49 -14.20 -0.73 13.62
N ILE A 50 -13.58 -0.08 12.65
CA ILE A 50 -12.74 1.09 12.85
C ILE A 50 -13.50 2.30 13.39
N SER A 51 -14.81 2.35 13.16
CA SER A 51 -15.69 3.42 13.63
C SER A 51 -16.06 3.32 15.11
N ASP A 52 -15.91 2.13 15.70
CA ASP A 52 -16.23 1.87 17.13
C ASP A 52 -15.21 0.87 17.70
N ALA A 53 -14.04 1.36 18.09
CA ALA A 53 -12.91 0.54 18.51
C ALA A 53 -12.36 0.84 19.93
N PRO A 54 -13.17 1.27 20.95
CA PRO A 54 -12.62 1.64 22.24
C PRO A 54 -11.91 0.47 22.94
N ALA A 55 -12.45 -0.75 22.86
CA ALA A 55 -11.82 -1.93 23.43
C ALA A 55 -10.49 -2.28 22.74
N ALA A 56 -10.35 -2.01 21.44
CA ALA A 56 -9.12 -2.23 20.71
C ALA A 56 -8.03 -1.21 21.08
N LEU A 57 -8.40 -0.03 21.56
CA LEU A 57 -7.50 1.06 21.91
C LEU A 57 -7.05 1.05 23.39
N ASP A 58 -7.65 0.23 24.24
CA ASP A 58 -7.31 0.18 25.66
C ASP A 58 -5.87 -0.32 25.88
N GLY A 59 -5.04 0.49 26.55
CA GLY A 59 -3.64 0.17 26.84
C GLY A 59 -2.71 0.13 25.60
N VAL A 60 -3.09 0.78 24.50
CA VAL A 60 -2.31 0.85 23.26
C VAL A 60 -1.42 2.10 23.23
N ASP A 61 -0.13 1.92 22.90
CA ASP A 61 0.86 3.01 22.84
C ASP A 61 0.88 3.72 21.48
N GLY A 62 0.58 2.99 20.39
CA GLY A 62 0.60 3.50 19.02
C GLY A 62 -0.35 2.75 18.10
N ALA A 63 -0.78 3.37 17.01
CA ALA A 63 -1.67 2.74 16.03
C ALA A 63 -1.17 2.91 14.59
N TYR A 64 -1.26 1.82 13.82
CA TYR A 64 -1.25 1.85 12.36
C TYR A 64 -2.70 1.96 11.89
N TYR A 65 -3.01 3.05 11.22
CA TYR A 65 -4.33 3.37 10.72
C TYR A 65 -4.35 3.27 9.19
N LEU A 66 -5.11 2.32 8.66
CA LEU A 66 -5.39 2.26 7.23
C LEU A 66 -6.59 3.16 6.94
N ALA A 67 -6.35 4.26 6.22
CA ALA A 67 -7.42 5.12 5.70
C ALA A 67 -8.35 4.29 4.80
N GLY A 68 -9.64 4.61 4.84
CA GLY A 68 -10.66 3.92 4.06
C GLY A 68 -10.55 4.16 2.55
N LEU A 69 -9.41 3.81 1.95
CA LEU A 69 -9.10 4.00 0.53
C LEU A 69 -10.08 3.30 -0.42
N LEU A 70 -10.80 2.31 0.10
CA LEU A 70 -11.78 1.52 -0.63
C LEU A 70 -13.21 1.80 -0.17
N ASP A 71 -13.45 2.80 0.69
CA ASP A 71 -14.80 3.20 1.06
C ASP A 71 -15.45 3.90 -0.14
N PRO A 72 -16.62 3.43 -0.61
CA PRO A 72 -17.31 4.06 -1.72
C PRO A 72 -17.84 5.47 -1.39
N ASP A 73 -17.93 5.82 -0.08
CA ASP A 73 -18.31 7.15 0.39
C ASP A 73 -17.07 7.93 0.88
N PRO A 74 -16.58 8.90 0.10
CA PRO A 74 -15.42 9.70 0.50
C PRO A 74 -15.60 10.50 1.80
N GLY A 75 -16.80 10.98 2.09
CA GLY A 75 -17.11 11.74 3.32
C GLY A 75 -16.99 10.87 4.56
N ARG A 76 -17.42 9.63 4.45
CA ARG A 76 -17.36 8.63 5.52
C ARG A 76 -15.93 8.31 5.99
N ALA A 77 -14.97 8.28 5.08
CA ALA A 77 -13.57 7.99 5.44
C ALA A 77 -12.99 9.06 6.39
N ALA A 78 -13.29 10.33 6.15
CA ALA A 78 -12.86 11.42 7.03
C ALA A 78 -13.57 11.41 8.38
N GLU A 79 -14.87 11.12 8.42
CA GLU A 79 -15.65 10.98 9.66
C GLU A 79 -15.14 9.81 10.50
N GLN A 80 -14.86 8.66 9.88
CA GLN A 80 -14.26 7.50 10.55
C GLN A 80 -12.88 7.82 11.11
N ALA A 81 -12.05 8.54 10.38
CA ALA A 81 -10.74 8.96 10.84
C ALA A 81 -10.83 9.89 12.05
N ALA A 82 -11.75 10.86 12.03
CA ALA A 82 -12.00 11.76 13.15
C ALA A 82 -12.52 11.02 14.39
N ALA A 83 -13.48 10.11 14.21
CA ALA A 83 -14.03 9.29 15.29
C ALA A 83 -12.96 8.39 15.92
N PHE A 84 -12.17 7.68 15.09
CA PHE A 84 -11.07 6.85 15.56
C PHE A 84 -10.02 7.67 16.33
N ALA A 85 -9.60 8.82 15.78
CA ALA A 85 -8.63 9.69 16.44
C ALA A 85 -9.14 10.23 17.78
N GLY A 86 -10.41 10.60 17.89
CA GLY A 86 -11.04 11.02 19.13
C GLY A 86 -11.05 9.92 20.19
N GLN A 87 -11.41 8.69 19.80
CA GLN A 87 -11.35 7.52 20.68
C GLN A 87 -9.89 7.22 21.12
N ALA A 88 -8.95 7.31 20.19
CA ALA A 88 -7.52 7.07 20.44
C ALA A 88 -6.97 8.08 21.47
N VAL A 89 -7.30 9.35 21.34
CA VAL A 89 -6.91 10.39 22.33
C VAL A 89 -7.52 10.08 23.71
N THR A 90 -8.80 9.72 23.76
CA THR A 90 -9.48 9.38 24.99
C THR A 90 -8.87 8.17 25.70
N SER A 91 -8.38 7.19 24.94
CA SER A 91 -7.68 5.99 25.45
C SER A 91 -6.21 6.24 25.80
N GLY A 92 -5.70 7.46 25.62
CA GLY A 92 -4.30 7.81 25.96
C GLY A 92 -3.28 7.42 24.90
N LEU A 93 -3.71 7.01 23.70
CA LEU A 93 -2.79 6.75 22.58
C LEU A 93 -2.01 8.03 22.25
N THR A 94 -0.71 7.88 21.99
CA THR A 94 0.16 9.04 21.75
C THR A 94 0.64 9.16 20.31
N ARG A 95 0.68 8.06 19.55
CA ARG A 95 1.29 8.00 18.21
C ARG A 95 0.36 7.30 17.22
N ILE A 96 0.21 7.89 16.04
CA ILE A 96 -0.56 7.29 14.95
C ILE A 96 0.23 7.39 13.63
N VAL A 97 0.30 6.27 12.91
CA VAL A 97 0.85 6.22 11.55
C VAL A 97 -0.28 5.87 10.60
N THR A 98 -0.55 6.76 9.65
CA THR A 98 -1.66 6.60 8.71
C THR A 98 -1.13 6.21 7.34
N LEU A 99 -1.66 5.16 6.74
CA LEU A 99 -1.41 4.84 5.33
C LEU A 99 -2.45 5.55 4.47
N THR A 100 -1.96 6.45 3.60
CA THR A 100 -2.77 7.19 2.63
C THR A 100 -2.24 6.95 1.21
N SER A 101 -1.98 7.97 0.40
CA SER A 101 -1.44 7.83 -0.95
C SER A 101 -0.63 9.06 -1.36
N VAL A 102 0.30 8.86 -2.27
CA VAL A 102 1.03 9.93 -2.98
C VAL A 102 0.08 10.90 -3.70
N ALA A 103 -1.16 10.48 -3.98
CA ALA A 103 -2.21 11.34 -4.54
C ALA A 103 -2.39 12.64 -3.76
N VAL A 104 -2.17 12.63 -2.43
CA VAL A 104 -2.19 13.85 -1.60
C VAL A 104 -1.03 14.78 -1.95
N THR A 105 0.15 14.24 -2.20
CA THR A 105 1.35 15.02 -2.53
C THR A 105 1.25 15.65 -3.91
N VAL A 106 0.79 14.88 -4.91
CA VAL A 106 0.64 15.35 -6.30
C VAL A 106 -0.70 16.03 -6.57
N ARG A 107 -1.59 16.11 -5.57
CA ARG A 107 -2.93 16.69 -5.65
C ARG A 107 -3.78 16.09 -6.77
N ARG A 108 -3.77 14.76 -6.88
CA ARG A 108 -4.51 14.05 -7.93
C ARG A 108 -6.03 14.22 -7.75
N PRO A 109 -6.74 14.76 -8.75
CA PRO A 109 -8.20 14.94 -8.67
C PRO A 109 -8.93 13.64 -8.32
N GLY A 110 -10.02 13.76 -7.54
CA GLY A 110 -10.85 12.63 -7.11
C GLY A 110 -10.30 11.88 -5.88
N SER A 111 -9.00 11.66 -5.78
CA SER A 111 -8.38 10.98 -4.63
C SER A 111 -7.78 11.95 -3.61
N TYR A 112 -7.35 13.13 -4.07
CA TYR A 112 -6.70 14.12 -3.20
C TYR A 112 -7.62 14.60 -2.08
N GLU A 113 -8.82 15.04 -2.42
CA GLU A 113 -9.75 15.70 -1.51
C GLU A 113 -10.12 14.77 -0.33
N MET A 114 -10.49 13.53 -0.64
CA MET A 114 -10.85 12.52 0.36
C MET A 114 -9.67 12.21 1.30
N LEU A 115 -8.52 11.87 0.73
CA LEU A 115 -7.36 11.48 1.52
C LEU A 115 -6.81 12.64 2.34
N ARG A 116 -6.86 13.86 1.80
CA ARG A 116 -6.45 15.05 2.54
C ARG A 116 -7.37 15.33 3.73
N GLN A 117 -8.69 15.11 3.60
CA GLN A 117 -9.63 15.23 4.71
C GLN A 117 -9.35 14.20 5.80
N VAL A 118 -9.02 12.96 5.45
CA VAL A 118 -8.59 11.92 6.41
C VAL A 118 -7.34 12.37 7.17
N GLU A 119 -6.32 12.86 6.46
CA GLU A 119 -5.10 13.35 7.10
C GLU A 119 -5.38 14.54 8.02
N GLN A 120 -6.19 15.49 7.57
CA GLN A 120 -6.58 16.66 8.38
C GLN A 120 -7.32 16.26 9.66
N ALA A 121 -8.19 15.26 9.59
CA ALA A 121 -8.88 14.74 10.78
C ALA A 121 -7.89 14.15 11.81
N ILE A 122 -6.89 13.42 11.35
CA ILE A 122 -5.82 12.89 12.21
C ILE A 122 -4.93 14.03 12.74
N GLU A 123 -4.52 14.98 11.90
CA GLU A 123 -3.71 16.14 12.30
C GLU A 123 -4.39 16.99 13.38
N ALA A 124 -5.71 17.20 13.27
CA ALA A 124 -6.50 17.97 14.21
C ALA A 124 -6.67 17.32 15.59
N SER A 125 -6.40 16.01 15.72
CA SER A 125 -6.58 15.27 16.97
C SER A 125 -5.55 15.62 18.06
N GLY A 126 -4.40 16.18 17.69
CA GLY A 126 -3.27 16.43 18.59
C GLY A 126 -2.38 15.21 18.83
N LEU A 127 -2.65 14.06 18.22
CA LEU A 127 -1.75 12.89 18.25
C LEU A 127 -0.43 13.21 17.53
N ARG A 128 0.64 12.52 17.92
CA ARG A 128 1.90 12.51 17.15
C ARG A 128 1.70 11.69 15.88
N TRP A 129 1.23 12.35 14.84
CA TRP A 129 0.89 11.71 13.58
C TRP A 129 2.09 11.59 12.63
N THR A 130 2.04 10.56 11.78
CA THR A 130 2.91 10.41 10.60
C THR A 130 2.06 9.86 9.45
N HIS A 131 2.14 10.48 8.27
CA HIS A 131 1.46 9.97 7.07
C HIS A 131 2.45 9.26 6.17
N VAL A 132 2.11 8.03 5.78
CA VAL A 132 2.82 7.23 4.78
C VAL A 132 2.01 7.27 3.50
N ARG A 133 2.58 7.86 2.45
CA ARG A 133 1.93 8.15 1.17
C ARG A 133 2.60 7.36 0.03
N PRO A 134 2.34 6.06 -0.13
CA PRO A 134 2.91 5.30 -1.22
C PRO A 134 2.31 5.69 -2.57
N GLY A 135 3.12 5.54 -3.61
CA GLY A 135 2.73 5.62 -5.01
C GLY A 135 2.23 4.28 -5.55
N GLU A 136 2.68 3.92 -6.75
CA GLU A 136 2.30 2.69 -7.45
C GLU A 136 2.80 1.45 -6.71
N PHE A 137 1.90 0.59 -6.24
CA PHE A 137 2.26 -0.66 -5.55
C PHE A 137 2.74 -1.72 -6.55
N ALA A 138 3.92 -2.30 -6.30
CA ALA A 138 4.42 -3.41 -7.12
C ALA A 138 3.50 -4.62 -7.10
N ILE A 139 2.87 -4.92 -5.95
CA ILE A 139 1.94 -6.04 -5.78
C ILE A 139 0.76 -6.03 -6.77
N ASN A 140 0.33 -4.83 -7.22
CA ASN A 140 -0.75 -4.73 -8.21
C ASN A 140 -0.38 -5.36 -9.57
N LYS A 141 0.92 -5.64 -9.82
CA LYS A 141 1.36 -6.36 -11.02
C LYS A 141 0.88 -7.82 -11.05
N LEU A 142 0.57 -8.40 -9.88
CA LEU A 142 -0.02 -9.75 -9.83
C LEU A 142 -1.41 -9.76 -10.49
N ASP A 143 -2.25 -8.76 -10.19
CA ASP A 143 -3.59 -8.65 -10.79
C ASP A 143 -3.52 -8.27 -12.27
N MET A 144 -2.54 -7.44 -12.65
CA MET A 144 -2.42 -6.95 -14.03
C MET A 144 -1.77 -7.98 -14.97
N TRP A 145 -0.73 -8.65 -14.52
CA TRP A 145 0.17 -9.46 -15.36
C TRP A 145 0.44 -10.86 -14.83
N GLY A 146 0.09 -11.16 -13.57
CA GLY A 146 0.48 -12.38 -12.88
C GLY A 146 0.04 -13.63 -13.64
N GLU A 147 -1.21 -13.68 -14.12
CA GLU A 147 -1.71 -14.84 -14.87
C GLU A 147 -0.96 -15.02 -16.19
N SER A 148 -0.79 -13.99 -17.00
CA SER A 148 -0.11 -14.08 -18.30
C SER A 148 1.39 -14.34 -18.15
N ILE A 149 2.02 -13.86 -17.08
CA ILE A 149 3.41 -14.20 -16.75
C ILE A 149 3.51 -15.69 -16.40
N ARG A 150 2.61 -16.21 -15.54
CA ARG A 150 2.63 -17.58 -15.07
C ARG A 150 2.35 -18.56 -16.18
N THR A 151 1.35 -18.30 -17.04
CA THR A 151 0.85 -19.24 -18.04
C THR A 151 1.57 -19.14 -19.39
N GLU A 152 1.99 -17.94 -19.79
CA GLU A 152 2.51 -17.67 -21.14
C GLU A 152 3.92 -17.08 -21.16
N GLY A 153 4.40 -16.57 -20.01
CA GLY A 153 5.67 -15.83 -19.93
C GLY A 153 5.60 -14.47 -20.64
N VAL A 154 4.44 -13.79 -20.58
CA VAL A 154 4.17 -12.55 -21.32
C VAL A 154 3.67 -11.45 -20.39
N VAL A 155 4.16 -10.25 -20.61
CA VAL A 155 3.61 -9.01 -20.08
C VAL A 155 2.92 -8.25 -21.22
N ARG A 156 1.69 -7.79 -20.98
CA ARG A 156 0.89 -7.05 -21.96
C ARG A 156 0.52 -5.67 -21.43
N SER A 157 0.72 -4.63 -22.24
CA SER A 157 0.32 -3.26 -21.88
C SER A 157 -0.02 -2.42 -23.11
N ALA A 158 -0.98 -1.49 -22.92
CA ALA A 158 -1.31 -0.48 -23.95
C ALA A 158 -0.29 0.67 -23.99
N PHE A 159 0.50 0.84 -22.95
CA PHE A 159 1.45 1.95 -22.82
C PHE A 159 2.87 1.40 -22.55
N PRO A 160 3.52 0.83 -23.59
CA PRO A 160 4.80 0.14 -23.41
C PRO A 160 5.92 1.02 -22.85
N ASP A 161 5.88 2.30 -23.14
CA ASP A 161 6.92 3.26 -22.78
C ASP A 161 6.52 4.19 -21.62
N ALA A 162 5.30 4.03 -21.06
CA ALA A 162 4.87 4.72 -19.85
C ALA A 162 5.75 4.33 -18.67
N LEU A 163 6.33 5.33 -18.00
CA LEU A 163 7.18 5.10 -16.84
C LEU A 163 6.33 4.93 -15.57
N GLY A 164 6.70 3.96 -14.75
CA GLY A 164 6.20 3.77 -13.40
C GLY A 164 7.34 3.69 -12.40
N VAL A 165 7.03 3.89 -11.13
CA VAL A 165 7.98 3.80 -10.01
C VAL A 165 7.45 2.81 -8.95
N PRO A 166 7.21 1.53 -9.32
CA PRO A 166 6.53 0.56 -8.48
C PRO A 166 7.30 0.32 -7.17
N ILE A 167 6.61 0.54 -6.04
CA ILE A 167 7.18 0.33 -4.71
C ILE A 167 6.81 -1.05 -4.17
N HIS A 168 7.80 -1.72 -3.60
CA HIS A 168 7.59 -2.98 -2.90
C HIS A 168 6.78 -2.76 -1.61
N GLU A 169 5.76 -3.56 -1.38
CA GLU A 169 4.89 -3.48 -0.19
C GLU A 169 5.66 -3.66 1.13
N ALA A 170 6.76 -4.41 1.12
CA ALA A 170 7.63 -4.53 2.29
C ALA A 170 8.32 -3.22 2.66
N ASP A 171 8.66 -2.36 1.69
CA ASP A 171 9.27 -1.05 1.98
C ASP A 171 8.24 -0.10 2.57
N ILE A 172 6.99 -0.14 2.10
CA ILE A 172 5.89 0.63 2.70
C ILE A 172 5.70 0.24 4.16
N ALA A 173 5.64 -1.06 4.44
CA ALA A 173 5.47 -1.58 5.79
C ALA A 173 6.67 -1.25 6.70
N GLU A 174 7.91 -1.35 6.19
CA GLU A 174 9.10 -1.01 6.96
C GLU A 174 9.13 0.49 7.33
N VAL A 175 8.76 1.39 6.42
CA VAL A 175 8.62 2.83 6.73
C VAL A 175 7.53 3.08 7.77
N ALA A 176 6.38 2.42 7.66
CA ALA A 176 5.30 2.54 8.64
C ALA A 176 5.74 2.04 10.02
N VAL A 177 6.43 0.91 10.09
CA VAL A 177 6.95 0.35 11.34
C VAL A 177 8.04 1.25 11.95
N ALA A 178 8.98 1.77 11.15
CA ALA A 178 9.98 2.72 11.63
C ALA A 178 9.30 3.94 12.27
N ALA A 179 8.27 4.50 11.62
CA ALA A 179 7.51 5.63 12.16
C ALA A 179 6.71 5.29 13.44
N LEU A 180 6.33 4.02 13.64
CA LEU A 180 5.65 3.56 14.86
C LEU A 180 6.60 3.38 16.04
N VAL A 181 7.82 2.85 15.80
CA VAL A 181 8.69 2.40 16.90
C VAL A 181 9.89 3.32 17.15
N GLN A 182 10.20 4.21 16.23
CA GLN A 182 11.32 5.16 16.36
C GLN A 182 10.82 6.57 16.64
N ASP A 183 11.69 7.42 17.17
CA ASP A 183 11.39 8.84 17.35
C ASP A 183 11.81 9.65 16.11
N GLY A 184 11.33 10.90 16.05
CA GLY A 184 11.69 11.84 14.97
C GLY A 184 10.76 11.83 13.77
N HIS A 185 9.66 11.07 13.79
CA HIS A 185 8.70 10.95 12.69
C HIS A 185 7.42 11.77 12.89
N ALA A 186 7.16 12.26 14.09
CA ALA A 186 5.96 13.05 14.39
C ALA A 186 5.87 14.31 13.53
N GLY A 187 4.68 14.59 13.00
CA GLY A 187 4.39 15.74 12.14
C GLY A 187 4.96 15.61 10.72
N LYS A 188 5.32 14.40 10.28
CA LYS A 188 5.89 14.18 8.95
C LYS A 188 4.95 13.40 8.03
N ALA A 189 5.03 13.72 6.74
CA ALA A 189 4.42 12.97 5.67
C ALA A 189 5.52 12.46 4.72
N TYR A 190 5.57 11.16 4.50
CA TYR A 190 6.55 10.50 3.65
C TYR A 190 5.89 10.04 2.36
N SER A 191 6.38 10.56 1.24
CA SER A 191 5.93 10.16 -0.09
C SER A 191 6.86 9.08 -0.64
N LEU A 192 6.32 7.89 -0.88
CA LEU A 192 7.13 6.71 -1.17
C LEU A 192 6.98 6.27 -2.62
N SER A 193 8.09 5.90 -3.24
CA SER A 193 8.15 5.22 -4.52
C SER A 193 9.17 4.09 -4.49
N GLY A 194 9.15 3.24 -5.50
CA GLY A 194 10.27 2.35 -5.80
C GLY A 194 11.53 3.14 -6.15
N PRO A 195 12.71 2.48 -6.18
CA PRO A 195 14.00 3.14 -6.40
C PRO A 195 14.28 3.46 -7.88
N GLN A 196 13.43 3.02 -8.81
CA GLN A 196 13.68 3.10 -10.25
C GLN A 196 12.42 3.52 -10.98
N ALA A 197 12.56 4.49 -11.90
CA ALA A 197 11.56 4.77 -12.91
C ALA A 197 11.79 3.82 -14.09
N LEU A 198 10.79 2.97 -14.37
CA LEU A 198 10.88 1.91 -15.37
C LEU A 198 9.67 1.99 -16.31
N SER A 199 9.91 1.96 -17.63
CA SER A 199 8.84 1.73 -18.60
C SER A 199 8.21 0.34 -18.41
N HIS A 200 7.00 0.13 -18.91
CA HIS A 200 6.37 -1.20 -18.79
C HIS A 200 7.21 -2.30 -19.45
N ARG A 201 7.98 -1.97 -20.50
CA ARG A 201 8.95 -2.91 -21.10
C ARG A 201 10.08 -3.24 -20.13
N GLU A 202 10.64 -2.22 -19.48
CA GLU A 202 11.70 -2.41 -18.50
C GLU A 202 11.19 -3.10 -17.25
N GLN A 203 9.94 -2.84 -16.84
CA GLN A 203 9.29 -3.58 -15.75
C GLN A 203 9.17 -5.08 -16.09
N ALA A 204 8.78 -5.43 -17.32
CA ALA A 204 8.75 -6.82 -17.77
C ALA A 204 10.13 -7.47 -17.73
N ALA A 205 11.17 -6.74 -18.16
CA ALA A 205 12.56 -7.22 -18.10
C ALA A 205 13.03 -7.41 -16.66
N ALA A 206 12.75 -6.47 -15.76
CA ALA A 206 13.10 -6.55 -14.33
C ALA A 206 12.38 -7.72 -13.63
N ILE A 207 11.10 -7.95 -13.92
CA ILE A 207 10.37 -9.12 -13.42
C ILE A 207 11.02 -10.41 -13.94
N GLY A 208 11.35 -10.47 -15.22
CA GLY A 208 12.05 -11.60 -15.82
C GLY A 208 13.40 -11.88 -15.16
N GLU A 209 14.19 -10.84 -14.87
CA GLU A 209 15.44 -10.94 -14.12
C GLU A 209 15.21 -11.57 -12.75
N GLY A 210 14.25 -11.06 -11.96
CA GLY A 210 13.90 -11.62 -10.65
C GLY A 210 13.44 -13.07 -10.69
N LEU A 211 12.78 -13.47 -11.78
CA LEU A 211 12.35 -14.86 -12.00
C LEU A 211 13.46 -15.77 -12.58
N GLY A 212 14.59 -15.20 -13.02
CA GLY A 212 15.66 -15.94 -13.69
C GLY A 212 15.28 -16.45 -15.08
N ARG A 213 14.32 -15.80 -15.77
CA ARG A 213 13.87 -16.14 -17.13
C ARG A 213 13.49 -14.89 -17.92
N SER A 214 13.61 -14.93 -19.24
CA SER A 214 13.12 -13.84 -20.08
C SER A 214 11.60 -13.87 -20.19
N LEU A 215 10.97 -12.71 -20.06
CA LEU A 215 9.56 -12.51 -20.37
C LEU A 215 9.43 -11.82 -21.73
N ARG A 216 8.42 -12.20 -22.51
CA ARG A 216 8.03 -11.49 -23.73
C ARG A 216 7.18 -10.29 -23.36
N PHE A 217 7.30 -9.22 -24.15
CA PHE A 217 6.43 -8.05 -24.03
C PHE A 217 5.57 -7.91 -25.29
N GLU A 218 4.25 -7.77 -25.09
CA GLU A 218 3.29 -7.55 -26.18
C GLU A 218 2.57 -6.22 -25.96
N ALA A 219 2.71 -5.31 -26.95
CA ALA A 219 1.99 -4.06 -26.94
C ALA A 219 0.53 -4.29 -27.36
N LEU A 220 -0.41 -3.79 -26.56
CA LEU A 220 -1.83 -3.82 -26.85
C LEU A 220 -2.30 -2.45 -27.34
N THR A 221 -3.42 -2.42 -28.05
CA THR A 221 -4.20 -1.19 -28.18
C THR A 221 -4.94 -0.89 -26.86
N TYR A 222 -5.33 0.36 -26.65
CA TYR A 222 -6.16 0.74 -25.48
C TYR A 222 -7.41 -0.15 -25.34
N GLY A 223 -8.13 -0.38 -26.44
CA GLY A 223 -9.32 -1.21 -26.43
C GLY A 223 -9.05 -2.67 -26.06
N GLN A 224 -7.93 -3.24 -26.50
CA GLN A 224 -7.52 -4.60 -26.12
C GLN A 224 -7.18 -4.69 -24.62
N ALA A 225 -6.41 -3.74 -24.09
CA ALA A 225 -6.07 -3.71 -22.67
C ALA A 225 -7.32 -3.54 -21.79
N ARG A 226 -8.21 -2.62 -22.17
CA ARG A 226 -9.50 -2.43 -21.50
C ARG A 226 -10.33 -3.71 -21.48
N SER A 227 -10.45 -4.37 -22.62
CA SER A 227 -11.21 -5.61 -22.74
C SER A 227 -10.60 -6.73 -21.88
N SER A 228 -9.27 -6.84 -21.84
CA SER A 228 -8.60 -7.87 -21.04
C SER A 228 -8.84 -7.66 -19.53
N TYR A 229 -8.78 -6.42 -19.02
CA TYR A 229 -9.06 -6.13 -17.62
C TYR A 229 -10.51 -6.48 -17.23
N ILE A 230 -11.47 -6.09 -18.07
CA ILE A 230 -12.89 -6.40 -17.82
C ILE A 230 -13.14 -7.91 -17.87
N THR A 231 -12.52 -8.62 -18.81
CA THR A 231 -12.65 -10.09 -18.94
C THR A 231 -12.02 -10.80 -17.73
N ALA A 232 -10.95 -10.25 -17.16
CA ALA A 232 -10.35 -10.74 -15.91
C ALA A 232 -11.18 -10.41 -14.65
N GLY A 233 -12.35 -9.78 -14.80
CA GLY A 233 -13.27 -9.47 -13.69
C GLY A 233 -13.04 -8.12 -13.04
N MET A 234 -12.18 -7.26 -13.61
CA MET A 234 -11.98 -5.91 -13.08
C MET A 234 -13.20 -5.02 -13.38
N PRO A 235 -13.75 -4.27 -12.39
CA PRO A 235 -14.80 -3.29 -12.63
C PRO A 235 -14.38 -2.27 -13.70
N CYS A 236 -15.35 -1.84 -14.52
CA CYS A 236 -15.10 -0.99 -15.69
C CYS A 236 -14.44 0.35 -15.30
N ASP A 237 -14.91 0.98 -14.22
CA ASP A 237 -14.39 2.23 -13.69
C ASP A 237 -12.95 2.10 -13.18
N ILE A 238 -12.60 0.97 -12.58
CA ILE A 238 -11.23 0.68 -12.17
C ILE A 238 -10.31 0.45 -13.37
N ALA A 239 -10.78 -0.28 -14.38
CA ALA A 239 -10.03 -0.48 -15.63
C ALA A 239 -9.74 0.85 -16.34
N GLU A 240 -10.75 1.73 -16.45
CA GLU A 240 -10.59 3.09 -17.03
C GLU A 240 -9.63 3.95 -16.20
N TYR A 241 -9.74 3.91 -14.87
CA TYR A 241 -8.84 4.63 -13.97
C TYR A 241 -7.37 4.20 -14.18
N LEU A 242 -7.12 2.88 -14.23
CA LEU A 242 -5.77 2.35 -14.44
C LEU A 242 -5.19 2.71 -15.80
N LEU A 243 -5.99 2.63 -16.85
CA LEU A 243 -5.55 2.98 -18.21
C LEU A 243 -5.32 4.49 -18.35
N GLY A 244 -6.18 5.32 -17.74
CA GLY A 244 -6.02 6.77 -17.72
C GLY A 244 -4.74 7.18 -16.99
N TYR A 245 -4.47 6.59 -15.84
CA TYR A 245 -3.26 6.79 -15.07
C TYR A 245 -1.99 6.39 -15.85
N GLN A 246 -2.03 5.26 -16.58
CA GLN A 246 -0.91 4.83 -17.43
C GLN A 246 -0.68 5.77 -18.63
N ALA A 247 -1.76 6.31 -19.20
CA ALA A 247 -1.67 7.31 -20.26
C ALA A 247 -1.01 8.61 -19.78
N GLU A 248 -1.41 9.10 -18.58
CA GLU A 248 -0.77 10.27 -17.99
C GLU A 248 0.73 10.05 -17.76
N TYR A 249 1.14 8.88 -17.29
CA TYR A 249 2.54 8.56 -17.03
C TYR A 249 3.36 8.30 -18.29
N ALA A 250 2.72 8.11 -19.43
CA ALA A 250 3.39 8.11 -20.72
C ALA A 250 3.82 9.54 -21.14
N GLU A 251 3.07 10.56 -20.71
CA GLU A 251 3.33 11.96 -21.02
C GLU A 251 4.13 12.66 -19.92
N GLU A 252 3.79 12.42 -18.66
CA GLU A 252 4.41 13.04 -17.48
C GLU A 252 4.86 11.95 -16.48
N PRO A 253 6.11 11.48 -16.59
CA PRO A 253 6.63 10.41 -15.75
C PRO A 253 6.65 10.77 -14.24
N PRO A 254 6.27 9.85 -13.35
CA PRO A 254 6.36 10.08 -11.92
C PRO A 254 7.82 10.14 -11.46
N PRO A 255 8.16 11.01 -10.49
CA PRO A 255 9.51 11.08 -9.95
C PRO A 255 9.83 9.89 -9.04
N VAL A 256 11.11 9.49 -9.00
CA VAL A 256 11.63 8.67 -7.91
C VAL A 256 11.74 9.52 -6.65
N LEU A 257 11.13 9.06 -5.55
CA LEU A 257 11.03 9.80 -4.30
C LEU A 257 12.04 9.26 -3.27
N PRO A 258 12.70 10.14 -2.49
CA PRO A 258 13.83 9.74 -1.65
C PRO A 258 13.44 9.20 -0.27
N ASP A 259 12.16 9.21 0.09
CA ASP A 259 11.75 9.03 1.49
C ASP A 259 11.92 7.59 2.00
N VAL A 260 11.88 6.56 1.13
CA VAL A 260 12.21 5.19 1.54
C VAL A 260 13.65 5.14 2.07
N GLU A 261 14.61 5.61 1.28
CA GLU A 261 16.01 5.60 1.67
C GLU A 261 16.29 6.52 2.87
N ARG A 262 15.66 7.70 2.91
CA ARG A 262 15.78 8.65 4.01
C ARG A 262 15.32 8.08 5.35
N VAL A 263 14.23 7.31 5.35
CA VAL A 263 13.66 6.73 6.58
C VAL A 263 14.36 5.44 6.96
N LEU A 264 14.68 4.58 5.99
CA LEU A 264 15.22 3.25 6.26
C LEU A 264 16.76 3.20 6.28
N GLY A 265 17.46 4.25 5.83
CA GLY A 265 18.92 4.28 5.71
C GLY A 265 19.48 3.32 4.65
N LYS A 266 18.64 2.81 3.77
CA LYS A 266 19.00 1.90 2.67
C LYS A 266 18.07 2.16 1.48
N PRO A 267 18.52 1.89 0.24
CA PRO A 267 17.66 2.00 -0.93
C PRO A 267 16.46 1.07 -0.83
N GLY A 268 15.35 1.48 -1.46
CA GLY A 268 14.18 0.62 -1.63
C GLY A 268 14.49 -0.62 -2.47
N ARG A 269 13.65 -1.65 -2.35
CA ARG A 269 13.74 -2.89 -3.14
C ARG A 269 13.41 -2.61 -4.58
N THR A 270 14.20 -3.21 -5.50
CA THR A 270 13.95 -3.15 -6.94
C THR A 270 12.75 -4.03 -7.34
N LEU A 271 12.20 -3.78 -8.52
CA LEU A 271 11.13 -4.63 -9.06
C LEU A 271 11.63 -6.07 -9.35
N ALA A 272 12.92 -6.26 -9.63
CA ALA A 272 13.50 -7.60 -9.74
C ALA A 272 13.52 -8.34 -8.39
N GLN A 273 13.86 -7.64 -7.30
CA GLN A 273 13.77 -8.23 -5.94
C GLN A 273 12.33 -8.57 -5.57
N TRP A 274 11.37 -7.68 -5.87
CA TRP A 274 9.95 -7.95 -5.71
C TRP A 274 9.51 -9.22 -6.45
N ALA A 275 9.91 -9.38 -7.71
CA ALA A 275 9.58 -10.57 -8.49
C ALA A 275 10.23 -11.85 -7.93
N THR A 276 11.40 -11.74 -7.30
CA THR A 276 12.03 -12.86 -6.59
C THR A 276 11.21 -13.27 -5.37
N ASP A 277 10.74 -12.30 -4.57
CA ASP A 277 9.94 -12.53 -3.37
C ASP A 277 8.54 -13.10 -3.73
N HIS A 278 8.01 -12.74 -4.90
CA HIS A 278 6.73 -13.21 -5.44
C HIS A 278 6.86 -14.34 -6.48
N ARG A 279 7.99 -15.08 -6.46
CA ARG A 279 8.20 -16.17 -7.42
C ARG A 279 7.07 -17.20 -7.43
N ALA A 280 6.57 -17.58 -6.27
CA ALA A 280 5.47 -18.56 -6.16
C ALA A 280 4.18 -18.06 -6.84
N ASP A 281 3.91 -16.76 -6.80
CA ASP A 281 2.73 -16.14 -7.40
C ASP A 281 2.86 -15.99 -8.93
N LEU A 282 4.12 -15.92 -9.43
CA LEU A 282 4.45 -15.63 -10.82
C LEU A 282 4.93 -16.85 -11.62
N THR A 283 5.04 -18.02 -10.99
CA THR A 283 5.44 -19.28 -11.67
C THR A 283 4.37 -20.34 -11.44
N GLN A 284 4.29 -21.31 -12.35
CA GLN A 284 3.53 -22.55 -12.10
C GLN A 284 4.34 -23.40 -11.13
N ASP A 285 3.68 -23.94 -10.10
CA ASP A 285 4.29 -24.98 -9.28
C ASP A 285 4.67 -26.16 -10.18
N SER A 286 5.94 -26.57 -10.09
CA SER A 286 6.49 -27.69 -10.83
C SER A 286 6.13 -29.02 -10.15
#